data_93b636b1e4273307faa125cc29ac730f
#
_entry.id   93b636b1e4273307faa125cc29ac730f
#
_cell.length_a   1.000
_cell.length_b   1.000
_cell.length_c   1.000
_cell.angle_alpha   90.00
_cell.angle_beta   90.00
_cell.angle_gamma   90.00
#
_symmetry.space_group_name_H-M   'P 1'
#
loop_
_entity.id
_entity.type
_entity.pdbx_description
1 polymer ?
#
loop_
_entity_poly.entity_id
_entity_poly.type
_entity_poly.pdbx_seq_one_letter_code
_entity_poly.pdbx_strand_id
1 'polypeptide(L)' 'MNARMDARRLIVMADQIARENGLSQAEWSRRAGFDEFGKIICNTYRRGNCKLSVFAQLLKPLGYEITITKTEGKKDE' A
#
# COMPACT_ATOMS: atom_id res chain seq x y z
N MET A 1 -22.53 -4.99 6.69
CA MET A 1 -21.34 -4.54 6.94
C MET A 1 -20.84 -3.76 5.83
N ASN A 2 -20.15 -2.82 6.09
CA ASN A 2 -19.75 -2.02 5.09
C ASN A 2 -18.61 -2.56 4.36
N ALA A 3 -18.58 -2.36 3.13
CA ALA A 3 -17.54 -2.88 2.31
C ALA A 3 -16.43 -1.89 2.11
N ARG A 4 -16.37 -0.90 2.94
CA ARG A 4 -15.39 0.10 2.79
C ARG A 4 -14.00 -0.46 2.94
N MET A 5 -13.15 -0.17 2.00
CA MET A 5 -11.78 -0.60 2.06
C MET A 5 -10.98 0.49 2.75
N ASP A 6 -10.28 0.10 3.79
CA ASP A 6 -9.45 1.04 4.52
C ASP A 6 -8.04 0.95 3.99
N ALA A 7 -7.47 2.08 3.64
CA ALA A 7 -6.11 2.12 3.12
C ALA A 7 -5.11 1.55 4.13
N ARG A 8 -5.47 1.58 5.41
CA ARG A 8 -4.60 1.00 6.43
C ARG A 8 -4.42 -0.49 6.22
N ARG A 9 -5.48 -1.19 5.80
CA ARG A 9 -5.36 -2.61 5.51
C ARG A 9 -4.42 -2.86 4.35
N LEU A 10 -4.53 -2.02 3.33
CA LEU A 10 -3.67 -2.17 2.16
C LEU A 10 -2.22 -1.89 2.49
N ILE A 11 -1.97 -0.87 3.30
CA ILE A 11 -0.59 -0.56 3.64
C ILE A 11 0.01 -1.64 4.55
N VAL A 12 -0.81 -2.26 5.40
CA VAL A 12 -0.33 -3.37 6.21
C VAL A 12 0.09 -4.54 5.33
N MET A 13 -0.70 -4.85 4.32
CA MET A 13 -0.37 -5.92 3.39
C MET A 13 0.92 -5.61 2.64
N ALA A 14 1.05 -4.38 2.16
CA ALA A 14 2.23 -4.00 1.42
C ALA A 14 3.46 -3.99 2.32
N ASP A 15 3.31 -3.56 3.55
CA ASP A 15 4.41 -3.55 4.50
C ASP A 15 4.90 -4.97 4.78
N GLN A 16 3.97 -5.90 4.86
CA GLN A 16 4.36 -7.29 5.07
C GLN A 16 5.15 -7.81 3.88
N ILE A 17 4.73 -7.46 2.67
CA ILE A 17 5.47 -7.86 1.48
C ILE A 17 6.87 -7.25 1.51
N ALA A 18 6.97 -5.99 1.91
CA ALA A 18 8.27 -5.34 2.00
C ALA A 18 9.18 -6.07 3.00
N ARG A 19 8.64 -6.45 4.15
CA ARG A 19 9.42 -7.17 5.13
C ARG A 19 9.87 -8.53 4.64
N GLU A 20 9.00 -9.21 3.91
CA GLU A 20 9.36 -10.50 3.34
C GLU A 20 10.47 -10.36 2.32
N ASN A 21 10.61 -9.18 1.75
CA ASN A 21 11.70 -8.90 0.82
C ASN A 21 12.91 -8.27 1.51
N GLY A 22 12.90 -8.25 2.83
CA GLY A 22 14.04 -7.75 3.59
C GLY A 22 14.15 -6.23 3.66
N LEU A 23 13.05 -5.53 3.42
CA LEU A 23 13.06 -4.07 3.42
C LEU A 23 12.46 -3.52 4.70
N SER A 24 13.19 -2.63 5.36
CA SER A 24 12.62 -1.87 6.45
C SER A 24 11.72 -0.79 5.85
N GLN A 25 10.91 -0.16 6.69
CA GLN A 25 10.04 0.91 6.19
C GLN A 25 10.85 2.06 5.60
N ALA A 26 11.99 2.38 6.21
CA ALA A 26 12.83 3.44 5.70
C ALA A 26 13.42 3.06 4.34
N GLU A 27 13.89 1.84 4.21
CA GLU A 27 14.46 1.39 2.95
C GLU A 27 13.40 1.33 1.86
N TRP A 28 12.22 0.83 2.22
CA TRP A 28 11.11 0.75 1.28
C TRP A 28 10.72 2.14 0.79
N SER A 29 10.57 3.08 1.72
CA SER A 29 10.22 4.45 1.39
C SER A 29 11.27 5.07 0.46
N ARG A 30 12.53 4.84 0.76
CA ARG A 30 13.61 5.39 -0.03
C ARG A 30 13.61 4.84 -1.45
N ARG A 31 13.39 3.54 -1.59
CA ARG A 31 13.36 2.92 -2.91
C ARG A 31 12.16 3.36 -3.73
N ALA A 32 11.07 3.71 -3.06
CA ALA A 32 9.90 4.21 -3.75
C ALA A 32 10.02 5.68 -4.13
N GLY A 33 11.10 6.33 -3.70
CA GLY A 33 11.31 7.73 -4.07
C GLY A 33 10.69 8.72 -3.10
N PHE A 34 10.37 8.26 -1.90
CA PHE A 34 9.83 9.14 -0.88
C PHE A 34 10.93 9.50 0.12
N ASP A 35 10.57 9.80 1.35
CA ASP A 35 11.54 10.25 2.32
C ASP A 35 12.44 9.12 2.80
N GLU A 36 13.55 9.48 3.44
CA GLU A 36 14.55 8.52 3.87
C GLU A 36 14.19 7.78 5.14
N PHE A 37 13.18 8.24 5.86
CA PHE A 37 12.90 7.71 7.18
C PHE A 37 11.60 6.90 7.26
N GLY A 38 10.91 6.76 6.15
CA GLY A 38 9.67 6.00 6.13
C GLY A 38 8.48 6.78 6.65
N LYS A 39 8.56 8.09 6.67
CA LYS A 39 7.44 8.90 7.17
C LYS A 39 6.18 8.73 6.36
N ILE A 40 6.31 8.53 5.06
CA ILE A 40 5.14 8.37 4.21
C ILE A 40 4.35 7.12 4.64
N ILE A 41 5.06 6.09 5.05
CA ILE A 41 4.42 4.85 5.48
C ILE A 41 3.78 5.03 6.84
N CYS A 42 4.49 5.67 7.77
CA CYS A 42 3.94 5.97 9.08
C CYS A 42 2.70 6.84 9.00
N ASN A 43 2.73 7.84 8.12
CA ASN A 43 1.59 8.73 7.96
C ASN A 43 0.39 7.99 7.40
N THR A 44 0.62 7.06 6.48
CA THR A 44 -0.47 6.26 5.94
C THR A 44 -1.10 5.39 7.01
N TYR A 45 -0.27 4.79 7.86
CA TYR A 45 -0.78 4.01 8.99
C TYR A 45 -1.65 4.89 9.90
N ARG A 46 -1.13 6.06 10.22
CA ARG A 46 -1.79 6.94 11.16
C ARG A 46 -3.09 7.48 10.63
N ARG A 47 -3.10 7.89 9.37
CA ARG A 47 -4.29 8.45 8.74
C ARG A 47 -5.27 7.39 8.27
N GLY A 48 -4.78 6.20 7.98
CA GLY A 48 -5.61 5.16 7.39
C GLY A 48 -5.98 5.47 5.96
N ASN A 49 -5.18 6.30 5.29
CA ASN A 49 -5.53 6.82 3.99
C ASN A 49 -4.31 7.36 3.27
N CYS A 50 -4.28 7.26 1.96
CA CYS A 50 -3.25 7.89 1.15
C CYS A 50 -3.78 8.05 -0.26
N LYS A 51 -3.10 8.88 -1.04
CA LYS A 51 -3.47 9.04 -2.43
C LYS A 51 -3.17 7.76 -3.18
N LEU A 52 -4.00 7.46 -4.15
CA LEU A 52 -3.82 6.26 -4.94
C LEU A 52 -2.48 6.28 -5.65
N SER A 53 -2.06 7.44 -6.14
CA SER A 53 -0.77 7.55 -6.84
C SER A 53 0.39 7.27 -5.89
N VAL A 54 0.25 7.66 -4.63
CA VAL A 54 1.28 7.40 -3.63
C VAL A 54 1.37 5.90 -3.38
N PHE A 55 0.24 5.25 -3.22
CA PHE A 55 0.23 3.82 -2.97
C PHE A 55 0.80 3.05 -4.15
N ALA A 56 0.45 3.45 -5.37
CA ALA A 56 0.99 2.82 -6.57
C ALA A 56 2.51 2.94 -6.62
N GLN A 57 3.02 4.11 -6.24
CA GLN A 57 4.46 4.32 -6.24
C GLN A 57 5.14 3.47 -5.17
N LEU A 58 4.49 3.27 -4.03
CA LEU A 58 5.04 2.42 -2.98
C LEU A 58 5.10 0.96 -3.40
N LEU A 59 4.21 0.53 -4.30
CA LEU A 59 4.20 -0.85 -4.74
C LEU A 59 5.27 -1.16 -5.77
N LYS A 60 5.77 -0.17 -6.48
CA LYS A 60 6.76 -0.40 -7.54
C LYS A 60 7.99 -1.15 -7.08
N PRO A 61 8.67 -0.72 -6.00
CA PRO A 61 9.87 -1.44 -5.58
C PRO A 61 9.58 -2.85 -5.08
N LEU A 62 8.32 -3.16 -4.81
CA LEU A 62 7.94 -4.49 -4.39
C LEU A 62 7.58 -5.39 -5.56
N GLY A 63 7.49 -4.82 -6.76
CA GLY A 63 7.13 -5.59 -7.94
C GLY A 63 5.64 -5.78 -8.11
N TYR A 64 4.84 -4.94 -7.50
CA TYR A 64 3.39 -5.05 -7.57
C TYR A 64 2.80 -3.82 -8.25
N GLU A 65 1.58 -3.94 -8.67
CA GLU A 65 0.89 -2.81 -9.26
C GLU A 65 -0.58 -2.89 -8.91
N ILE A 66 -1.29 -1.79 -9.08
CA ILE A 66 -2.71 -1.73 -8.81
C ILE A 66 -3.45 -2.09 -10.09
N THR A 67 -4.38 -3.05 -9.99
CA THR A 67 -5.18 -3.42 -11.14
C THR A 67 -6.63 -3.42 -10.73
N ILE A 68 -7.49 -3.25 -11.72
CA ILE A 68 -8.92 -3.32 -11.52
C ILE A 68 -9.38 -4.63 -12.13
N THR A 69 -10.02 -5.44 -11.29
CA THR A 69 -10.46 -6.75 -11.74
C THR A 69 -11.95 -6.88 -11.53
N LYS A 70 -12.63 -7.34 -12.56
CA LYS A 70 -14.05 -7.58 -12.43
C LYS A 70 -14.29 -8.76 -11.53
N THR A 71 -15.15 -8.59 -10.56
CA THR A 71 -15.46 -9.68 -9.64
C THR A 71 -16.59 -10.51 -10.21
N GLU A 72 -16.28 -11.72 -10.49
CA GLU A 72 -17.25 -12.59 -11.11
C GLU A 72 -18.28 -13.04 -10.10
N GLY A 73 -19.51 -13.01 -10.47
CA GLY A 73 -20.57 -13.50 -9.60
C GLY A 73 -21.06 -12.60 -8.53
N LYS A 74 -20.48 -11.44 -8.43
CA LYS A 74 -20.92 -10.56 -7.44
C LYS A 74 -21.91 -9.65 -7.99
N LYS A 75 -22.97 -9.54 -7.53
CA LYS A 75 -23.86 -8.65 -8.07
C LYS A 75 -24.01 -7.50 -7.41
N ASP A 76 -24.05 -7.01 -7.36
CA ASP A 76 -24.16 -6.19 -6.60
C ASP A 76 -24.77 -5.52 -6.55
N GLU A 77 -24.84 -5.74 -6.60
CA GLU A 77 -25.33 -5.49 -6.35
C GLU A 77 -25.52 -5.02 -6.24
#